data_0526d247f285017e234c706139669d9f
#
_entry.id   0526d247f285017e234c706139669d9f
#
_cell.length_a   1.000
_cell.length_b   1.000
_cell.length_c   1.000
_cell.angle_alpha   90.00
_cell.angle_beta   90.00
_cell.angle_gamma   90.00
#
_symmetry.space_group_name_H-M   'P 1'
#
loop_
_entity.id
_entity.type
_entity.pdbx_description
1 polymer ?
#
loop_
_entity_poly.entity_id
_entity_poly.type
_entity_poly.pdbx_seq_one_letter_code
_entity_poly.pdbx_strand_id
1 'polypeptide(L)'
;PDYFPTMHIPILQGRAITALDRADSKEVCVVSEALAHRLWPDRDPIGQGGMGGDGNATVVGVAGDVRSESIEREGKPTVYIPLTQARSRDYDEMWVMVRADHPLRVIPGLRSAVRGEDPTQPIASISTYDAIIQQQYASLGLITALITLFAALALVLAVIGIAGVTAYAVSQRTREL
;
A
#
# COMPACT_ATOMS: atom_id res chain seq x y z
N PRO A 1 15.04 -13.10 -1.64
CA PRO A 1 16.14 -12.38 -0.96
C PRO A 1 16.22 -10.91 -1.42
N ASP A 2 15.98 -10.63 -2.69
CA ASP A 2 16.23 -9.32 -3.31
C ASP A 2 15.06 -8.31 -3.19
N TYR A 3 14.02 -8.64 -2.43
CA TYR A 3 12.84 -7.81 -2.25
C TYR A 3 13.19 -6.41 -1.69
N PHE A 4 13.92 -6.35 -0.58
CA PHE A 4 14.28 -5.09 0.07
C PHE A 4 15.13 -4.17 -0.82
N PRO A 5 16.21 -4.64 -1.48
CA PRO A 5 16.95 -3.82 -2.43
C PRO A 5 16.11 -3.40 -3.65
N THR A 6 15.27 -4.31 -4.18
CA THR A 6 14.41 -4.01 -5.33
C THR A 6 13.41 -2.91 -5.02
N MET A 7 12.85 -2.92 -3.81
CA MET A 7 11.90 -1.91 -3.34
C MET A 7 12.56 -0.69 -2.70
N HIS A 8 13.90 -0.64 -2.62
CA HIS A 8 14.66 0.40 -1.91
C HIS A 8 14.23 0.57 -0.45
N ILE A 9 13.92 -0.55 0.22
CA ILE A 9 13.59 -0.57 1.64
C ILE A 9 14.89 -0.74 2.43
N PRO A 10 15.30 0.23 3.25
CA PRO A 10 16.51 0.08 4.06
C PRO A 10 16.28 -0.93 5.19
N ILE A 11 17.30 -1.71 5.51
CA ILE A 11 17.33 -2.47 6.75
C ILE A 11 17.94 -1.57 7.83
N LEU A 12 17.16 -1.26 8.86
CA LEU A 12 17.54 -0.33 9.93
C LEU A 12 18.33 -1.02 11.03
N GLN A 13 17.97 -2.28 11.33
CA GLN A 13 18.62 -3.09 12.35
C GLN A 13 18.71 -4.55 11.89
N GLY A 14 19.73 -5.27 12.37
CA GLY A 14 19.90 -6.68 12.07
C GLY A 14 20.26 -6.95 10.60
N ARG A 15 19.61 -7.96 9.98
CA ARG A 15 19.86 -8.36 8.60
C ARG A 15 18.58 -8.57 7.80
N ALA A 16 18.70 -8.48 6.49
CA ALA A 16 17.64 -8.91 5.57
C ALA A 16 17.48 -10.43 5.51
N ILE A 17 16.39 -10.87 4.88
CA ILE A 17 16.18 -12.27 4.48
C ILE A 17 17.21 -12.63 3.40
N THR A 18 17.83 -13.80 3.53
CA THR A 18 18.87 -14.30 2.63
C THR A 18 18.48 -15.63 2.00
N ALA A 19 19.23 -16.09 1.02
CA ALA A 19 19.07 -17.43 0.44
C ALA A 19 19.36 -18.58 1.41
N LEU A 20 19.93 -18.31 2.58
CA LEU A 20 20.20 -19.30 3.63
C LEU A 20 18.95 -19.54 4.51
N ASP A 21 17.96 -18.66 4.47
CA ASP A 21 16.72 -18.77 5.22
C ASP A 21 15.74 -19.69 4.46
N ARG A 22 16.01 -21.01 4.51
CA ARG A 22 15.29 -22.05 3.79
C ARG A 22 14.20 -22.67 4.65
N ALA A 23 13.38 -23.53 4.02
CA ALA A 23 12.31 -24.27 4.71
C ALA A 23 12.80 -25.18 5.86
N ASP A 24 14.02 -25.68 5.75
CA ASP A 24 14.68 -26.56 6.73
C ASP A 24 15.51 -25.79 7.77
N SER A 25 15.63 -24.49 7.65
CA SER A 25 16.32 -23.63 8.61
C SER A 25 15.39 -23.11 9.70
N LYS A 26 15.96 -22.46 10.72
CA LYS A 26 15.17 -21.79 11.76
C LYS A 26 14.25 -20.76 11.11
N GLU A 27 12.98 -20.76 11.51
CA GLU A 27 12.01 -19.78 11.02
C GLU A 27 12.41 -18.37 11.44
N VAL A 28 12.49 -17.47 10.45
CA VAL A 28 12.92 -16.09 10.64
C VAL A 28 11.96 -15.10 9.97
N CYS A 29 11.93 -13.90 10.49
CA CYS A 29 11.19 -12.81 9.87
C CYS A 29 11.94 -11.48 9.97
N VAL A 30 11.59 -10.54 9.11
CA VAL A 30 11.93 -9.13 9.20
C VAL A 30 10.64 -8.38 9.48
N VAL A 31 10.66 -7.42 10.37
CA VAL A 31 9.51 -6.59 10.74
C VAL A 31 9.68 -5.16 10.26
N SER A 32 8.59 -4.46 9.99
CA SER A 32 8.64 -3.02 9.70
C SER A 32 8.95 -2.23 10.97
N GLU A 33 9.48 -1.02 10.83
CA GLU A 33 9.78 -0.11 11.93
C GLU A 33 8.53 0.19 12.77
N ALA A 34 7.39 0.47 12.12
CA ALA A 34 6.11 0.69 12.79
C ALA A 34 5.67 -0.51 13.64
N LEU A 35 5.89 -1.75 13.15
CA LEU A 35 5.57 -2.94 13.92
C LEU A 35 6.53 -3.13 15.09
N ALA A 36 7.82 -2.91 14.87
CA ALA A 36 8.84 -3.00 15.92
C ALA A 36 8.55 -2.04 17.08
N HIS A 37 8.27 -0.77 16.78
CA HIS A 37 7.90 0.23 17.79
C HIS A 37 6.59 -0.11 18.51
N ARG A 38 5.63 -0.69 17.82
CA ARG A 38 4.34 -1.06 18.43
C ARG A 38 4.44 -2.22 19.41
N LEU A 39 5.27 -3.23 19.09
CA LEU A 39 5.37 -4.46 19.89
C LEU A 39 6.48 -4.39 20.95
N TRP A 40 7.55 -3.66 20.65
CA TRP A 40 8.74 -3.56 21.52
C TRP A 40 9.23 -2.12 21.64
N PRO A 41 8.41 -1.20 22.20
CA PRO A 41 8.74 0.22 22.26
C PRO A 41 10.05 0.50 23.03
N ASP A 42 10.37 -0.31 24.04
CA ASP A 42 11.53 -0.12 24.92
C ASP A 42 12.49 -1.31 24.91
N ARG A 43 12.42 -2.19 23.89
CA ARG A 43 13.25 -3.40 23.80
C ARG A 43 13.80 -3.58 22.41
N ASP A 44 14.94 -4.27 22.32
CA ASP A 44 15.49 -4.69 21.05
C ASP A 44 14.55 -5.73 20.38
N PRO A 45 14.02 -5.47 19.20
CA PRO A 45 13.18 -6.41 18.46
C PRO A 45 13.97 -7.62 17.93
N ILE A 46 15.29 -7.51 17.75
CA ILE A 46 16.11 -8.60 17.21
C ILE A 46 16.16 -9.78 18.19
N GLY A 47 15.91 -10.97 17.67
CA GLY A 47 15.86 -12.20 18.47
C GLY A 47 14.55 -12.46 19.17
N GLN A 48 13.59 -11.54 19.14
CA GLN A 48 12.23 -11.76 19.66
C GLN A 48 11.52 -12.81 18.79
N GLY A 49 10.71 -13.64 19.41
CA GLY A 49 9.91 -14.68 18.73
C GLY A 49 8.42 -14.33 18.71
N GLY A 50 7.64 -15.25 18.13
CA GLY A 50 6.18 -15.14 18.15
C GLY A 50 5.61 -14.47 16.91
N MET A 51 6.37 -14.35 15.83
CA MET A 51 5.95 -13.74 14.57
C MET A 51 5.73 -14.80 13.46
N GLY A 52 5.11 -14.36 12.35
CA GLY A 52 4.82 -15.24 11.21
C GLY A 52 3.52 -16.06 11.37
N GLY A 53 3.16 -16.84 10.36
CA GLY A 53 1.87 -17.54 10.28
C GLY A 53 1.63 -18.55 11.40
N ASP A 54 2.68 -19.15 11.95
CA ASP A 54 2.61 -20.13 13.05
C ASP A 54 3.05 -19.56 14.40
N GLY A 55 3.45 -18.30 14.46
CA GLY A 55 3.95 -17.67 15.66
C GLY A 55 5.34 -18.13 16.12
N ASN A 56 6.11 -18.81 15.28
CA ASN A 56 7.41 -19.38 15.64
C ASN A 56 8.62 -18.62 15.07
N ALA A 57 8.40 -17.71 14.12
CA ALA A 57 9.48 -16.99 13.49
C ALA A 57 10.18 -16.02 14.45
N THR A 58 11.51 -16.01 14.37
CA THR A 58 12.37 -15.10 15.14
C THR A 58 12.70 -13.87 14.31
N VAL A 59 12.60 -12.69 14.90
CA VAL A 59 12.96 -11.43 14.24
C VAL A 59 14.48 -11.38 14.04
N VAL A 60 14.90 -11.26 12.77
CA VAL A 60 16.32 -11.14 12.41
C VAL A 60 16.68 -9.78 11.86
N GLY A 61 15.69 -8.95 11.53
CA GLY A 61 15.91 -7.60 11.06
C GLY A 61 14.68 -6.70 11.22
N VAL A 62 14.94 -5.41 11.23
CA VAL A 62 13.94 -4.34 11.17
C VAL A 62 14.13 -3.59 9.86
N ALA A 63 13.10 -3.52 9.05
CA ALA A 63 13.07 -2.79 7.79
C ALA A 63 12.37 -1.44 7.95
N GLY A 64 12.81 -0.44 7.21
CA GLY A 64 12.11 0.84 7.15
C GLY A 64 10.68 0.67 6.64
N ASP A 65 9.80 1.57 7.06
CA ASP A 65 8.41 1.54 6.67
C ASP A 65 8.21 1.83 5.18
N VAL A 66 7.35 1.05 4.55
CA VAL A 66 6.90 1.28 3.18
C VAL A 66 5.60 2.05 3.22
N ARG A 67 5.56 3.20 2.56
CA ARG A 67 4.32 3.94 2.31
C ARG A 67 3.55 3.23 1.20
N SER A 68 2.89 2.13 1.56
CA SER A 68 2.04 1.35 0.68
C SER A 68 0.59 1.74 0.95
N GLU A 69 -0.11 2.20 -0.04
CA GLU A 69 -1.59 2.31 -0.09
C GLU A 69 -2.29 3.47 0.64
N SER A 70 -1.69 4.22 1.53
CA SER A 70 -2.39 5.39 2.09
C SER A 70 -1.45 6.55 2.38
N ILE A 71 -2.00 7.75 2.27
CA ILE A 71 -1.40 9.03 2.67
C ILE A 71 -1.22 9.09 4.21
N GLU A 72 -1.50 8.00 4.91
CA GLU A 72 -1.32 7.89 6.34
C GLU A 72 0.15 8.04 6.72
N ARG A 73 0.40 8.93 7.65
CA ARG A 73 1.74 9.34 8.11
C ARG A 73 2.50 8.23 8.83
N GLU A 74 1.82 7.17 9.24
CA GLU A 74 2.40 6.04 9.95
C GLU A 74 2.50 4.83 9.01
N GLY A 75 3.69 4.21 8.96
CA GLY A 75 3.92 3.00 8.19
C GLY A 75 2.98 1.88 8.64
N LYS A 76 2.51 1.07 7.71
CA LYS A 76 1.65 -0.08 8.02
C LYS A 76 2.47 -1.15 8.73
N PRO A 77 2.06 -1.62 9.93
CA PRO A 77 2.72 -2.72 10.61
C PRO A 77 2.77 -3.97 9.71
N THR A 78 3.98 -4.38 9.33
CA THR A 78 4.18 -5.45 8.35
C THR A 78 5.22 -6.47 8.85
N VAL A 79 4.98 -7.74 8.56
CA VAL A 79 5.93 -8.83 8.78
C VAL A 79 6.33 -9.40 7.43
N TYR A 80 7.62 -9.52 7.18
CA TYR A 80 8.21 -10.13 5.98
C TYR A 80 8.77 -11.49 6.36
N ILE A 81 8.33 -12.54 5.68
CA ILE A 81 8.81 -13.91 5.87
C ILE A 81 9.44 -14.44 4.58
N PRO A 82 10.45 -15.34 4.65
CA PRO A 82 10.96 -16.00 3.48
C PRO A 82 9.87 -16.81 2.78
N LEU A 83 9.75 -16.69 1.45
CA LEU A 83 8.78 -17.48 0.68
C LEU A 83 8.96 -18.99 0.89
N THR A 84 10.20 -19.43 1.07
CA THR A 84 10.55 -20.83 1.35
C THR A 84 10.04 -21.35 2.69
N GLN A 85 9.76 -20.45 3.64
CA GLN A 85 9.21 -20.77 4.98
C GLN A 85 7.71 -20.47 5.06
N ALA A 86 7.15 -19.91 4.00
CA ALA A 86 5.71 -19.65 3.92
C ALA A 86 4.97 -20.95 3.58
N ARG A 87 3.83 -21.18 4.21
CA ARG A 87 3.03 -22.39 3.94
C ARG A 87 2.32 -22.28 2.60
N SER A 88 2.37 -23.33 1.82
CA SER A 88 1.79 -23.44 0.47
C SER A 88 0.27 -23.16 0.40
N ARG A 89 -0.43 -23.10 1.52
CA ARG A 89 -1.88 -22.86 1.59
C ARG A 89 -2.28 -21.39 1.63
N ASP A 90 -1.32 -20.48 1.82
CA ASP A 90 -1.63 -19.08 2.10
C ASP A 90 -1.54 -18.19 0.85
N TYR A 91 -1.19 -18.74 -0.31
CA TYR A 91 -0.94 -17.96 -1.51
C TYR A 91 -1.58 -18.57 -2.76
N ASP A 92 -2.76 -18.06 -3.10
CA ASP A 92 -3.38 -18.31 -4.40
C ASP A 92 -2.76 -17.45 -5.51
N GLU A 93 -2.08 -16.36 -5.14
CA GLU A 93 -1.45 -15.43 -6.05
C GLU A 93 -0.03 -15.07 -5.58
N MET A 94 0.90 -14.97 -6.54
CA MET A 94 2.26 -14.52 -6.31
C MET A 94 2.57 -13.27 -7.14
N TRP A 95 3.09 -12.24 -6.50
CA TRP A 95 3.54 -11.02 -7.15
C TRP A 95 5.05 -11.03 -7.31
N VAL A 96 5.52 -10.94 -8.56
CA VAL A 96 6.94 -10.80 -8.89
C VAL A 96 7.22 -9.34 -9.21
N MET A 97 8.12 -8.72 -8.45
CA MET A 97 8.54 -7.34 -8.66
C MET A 97 9.87 -7.29 -9.39
N VAL A 98 9.91 -6.57 -10.49
CA VAL A 98 11.12 -6.40 -11.30
C VAL A 98 11.41 -4.91 -11.44
N ARG A 99 12.63 -4.51 -11.12
CA ARG A 99 13.11 -3.14 -11.33
C ARG A 99 13.92 -3.07 -12.63
N ALA A 100 13.60 -2.10 -13.47
CA ALA A 100 14.32 -1.81 -14.71
C ALA A 100 14.18 -0.34 -15.07
N ASP A 101 15.18 0.22 -15.76
CA ASP A 101 15.16 1.61 -16.27
C ASP A 101 14.02 1.83 -17.30
N HIS A 102 13.71 0.78 -18.06
CA HIS A 102 12.64 0.79 -19.05
C HIS A 102 11.66 -0.39 -18.78
N PRO A 103 10.75 -0.29 -17.82
CA PRO A 103 9.93 -1.42 -17.38
C PRO A 103 9.08 -2.05 -18.51
N LEU A 104 8.58 -1.24 -19.45
CA LEU A 104 7.79 -1.78 -20.56
C LEU A 104 8.60 -2.65 -21.54
N ARG A 105 9.92 -2.43 -21.64
CA ARG A 105 10.79 -3.21 -22.52
C ARG A 105 11.11 -4.61 -21.98
N VAL A 106 11.05 -4.81 -20.69
CA VAL A 106 11.34 -6.12 -20.06
C VAL A 106 10.13 -7.06 -20.03
N ILE A 107 8.92 -6.57 -20.28
CA ILE A 107 7.69 -7.36 -20.24
C ILE A 107 7.75 -8.62 -21.13
N PRO A 108 8.18 -8.55 -22.42
CA PRO A 108 8.24 -9.74 -23.26
C PRO A 108 9.22 -10.79 -22.72
N GLY A 109 10.39 -10.34 -22.25
CA GLY A 109 11.39 -11.22 -21.63
C GLY A 109 10.88 -11.88 -20.36
N LEU A 110 10.18 -11.14 -19.49
CA LEU A 110 9.58 -11.65 -18.27
C LEU A 110 8.53 -12.73 -18.57
N ARG A 111 7.65 -12.47 -19.56
CA ARG A 111 6.67 -13.48 -20.01
C ARG A 111 7.34 -14.74 -20.55
N SER A 112 8.43 -14.59 -21.29
CA SER A 112 9.19 -15.73 -21.84
C SER A 112 9.84 -16.53 -20.72
N ALA A 113 10.42 -15.87 -19.72
CA ALA A 113 11.05 -16.54 -18.58
C ALA A 113 10.03 -17.33 -17.75
N VAL A 114 8.87 -16.74 -17.41
CA VAL A 114 7.81 -17.45 -16.67
C VAL A 114 7.31 -18.66 -17.44
N ARG A 115 7.06 -18.53 -18.76
CA ARG A 115 6.62 -19.65 -19.60
C ARG A 115 7.70 -20.72 -19.79
N GLY A 116 8.97 -20.35 -19.67
CA GLY A 116 10.08 -21.31 -19.73
C GLY A 116 10.15 -22.19 -18.49
N GLU A 117 9.80 -21.67 -17.32
CA GLU A 117 9.76 -22.42 -16.06
C GLU A 117 8.46 -23.28 -15.97
N ASP A 118 7.31 -22.67 -16.21
CA ASP A 118 6.02 -23.38 -16.21
C ASP A 118 5.08 -22.80 -17.28
N PRO A 119 4.91 -23.53 -18.41
CA PRO A 119 4.00 -23.10 -19.47
C PRO A 119 2.54 -23.02 -19.07
N THR A 120 2.13 -23.67 -17.98
CA THR A 120 0.74 -23.73 -17.51
C THR A 120 0.39 -22.59 -16.54
N GLN A 121 1.41 -21.89 -16.03
CA GLN A 121 1.21 -20.81 -15.07
C GLN A 121 0.57 -19.59 -15.73
N PRO A 122 -0.65 -19.18 -15.34
CA PRO A 122 -1.28 -18.00 -15.89
C PRO A 122 -0.63 -16.73 -15.35
N ILE A 123 -0.35 -15.78 -16.24
CA ILE A 123 0.06 -14.42 -15.85
C ILE A 123 -1.20 -13.57 -15.83
N ALA A 124 -1.73 -13.32 -14.65
CA ALA A 124 -2.99 -12.60 -14.44
C ALA A 124 -2.90 -11.13 -14.87
N SER A 125 -1.86 -10.41 -14.46
CA SER A 125 -1.65 -9.02 -14.85
C SER A 125 -0.17 -8.65 -14.83
N ILE A 126 0.20 -7.68 -15.68
CA ILE A 126 1.50 -7.02 -15.64
C ILE A 126 1.22 -5.53 -15.64
N SER A 127 1.63 -4.85 -14.57
CA SER A 127 1.45 -3.42 -14.40
C SER A 127 2.74 -2.76 -13.96
N THR A 128 2.96 -1.53 -14.38
CA THR A 128 4.03 -0.71 -13.80
C THR A 128 3.55 -0.13 -12.48
N TYR A 129 4.49 0.13 -11.56
CA TYR A 129 4.17 0.74 -10.27
C TYR A 129 3.47 2.10 -10.43
N ASP A 130 3.90 2.91 -11.39
CA ASP A 130 3.26 4.19 -11.72
C ASP A 130 1.79 4.02 -12.16
N ALA A 131 1.48 2.99 -12.94
CA ALA A 131 0.12 2.72 -13.37
C ALA A 131 -0.80 2.33 -12.19
N ILE A 132 -0.27 1.55 -11.23
CA ILE A 132 -1.01 1.18 -10.01
C ILE A 132 -1.29 2.43 -9.18
N ILE A 133 -0.30 3.29 -8.98
CA ILE A 133 -0.47 4.55 -8.26
C ILE A 133 -1.49 5.45 -8.95
N GLN A 134 -1.39 5.64 -10.27
CA GLN A 134 -2.34 6.47 -11.01
C GLN A 134 -3.78 5.95 -10.92
N GLN A 135 -3.97 4.65 -10.94
CA GLN A 135 -5.30 4.04 -10.79
C GLN A 135 -5.92 4.32 -9.42
N GLN A 136 -5.12 4.32 -8.36
CA GLN A 136 -5.59 4.68 -7.01
C GLN A 136 -6.02 6.16 -6.93
N TYR A 137 -5.24 7.06 -7.53
CA TYR A 137 -5.59 8.50 -7.54
C TYR A 137 -6.80 8.84 -8.42
N ALA A 138 -7.05 8.08 -9.48
CA ALA A 138 -8.18 8.33 -10.38
C ALA A 138 -9.54 8.24 -9.65
N SER A 139 -9.70 7.33 -8.71
CA SER A 139 -10.93 7.18 -7.91
C SER A 139 -11.17 8.37 -6.99
N LEU A 140 -10.12 8.96 -6.42
CA LEU A 140 -10.22 10.15 -5.59
C LEU A 140 -10.64 11.39 -6.39
N GLY A 141 -10.20 11.52 -7.63
CA GLY A 141 -10.57 12.63 -8.53
C GLY A 141 -12.07 12.70 -8.78
N LEU A 142 -12.73 11.56 -8.94
CA LEU A 142 -14.17 11.49 -9.19
C LEU A 142 -14.98 11.94 -7.95
N ILE A 143 -14.57 11.52 -6.76
CA ILE A 143 -15.18 11.93 -5.49
C ILE A 143 -15.03 13.44 -5.30
N THR A 144 -13.83 13.98 -5.54
CA THR A 144 -13.55 15.41 -5.43
C THR A 144 -14.40 16.23 -6.41
N ALA A 145 -14.55 15.78 -7.66
CA ALA A 145 -15.40 16.44 -8.65
C ALA A 145 -16.87 16.47 -8.23
N LEU A 146 -17.40 15.37 -7.69
CA LEU A 146 -18.78 15.31 -7.18
C LEU A 146 -18.99 16.26 -5.99
N ILE A 147 -18.07 16.27 -5.02
CA ILE A 147 -18.15 17.17 -3.87
C ILE A 147 -18.13 18.64 -4.34
N THR A 148 -17.26 18.97 -5.29
CA THR A 148 -17.17 20.33 -5.84
C THR A 148 -18.46 20.74 -6.55
N LEU A 149 -19.07 19.85 -7.33
CA LEU A 149 -20.36 20.09 -7.98
C LEU A 149 -21.47 20.34 -6.97
N PHE A 150 -21.58 19.51 -5.92
CA PHE A 150 -22.58 19.69 -4.88
C PHE A 150 -22.35 20.99 -4.09
N ALA A 151 -21.10 21.34 -3.79
CA ALA A 151 -20.79 22.60 -3.13
C ALA A 151 -21.21 23.82 -3.97
N ALA A 152 -20.98 23.79 -5.29
CA ALA A 152 -21.40 24.84 -6.21
C ALA A 152 -22.92 24.94 -6.26
N LEU A 153 -23.66 23.84 -6.35
CA LEU A 153 -25.11 23.83 -6.31
C LEU A 153 -25.68 24.41 -4.99
N ALA A 154 -25.09 23.99 -3.87
CA ALA A 154 -25.48 24.50 -2.54
C ALA A 154 -25.29 26.03 -2.45
N LEU A 155 -24.17 26.53 -2.97
CA LEU A 155 -23.89 27.97 -3.00
C LEU A 155 -24.94 28.74 -3.82
N VAL A 156 -25.30 28.24 -5.01
CA VAL A 156 -26.35 28.84 -5.85
C VAL A 156 -27.70 28.88 -5.12
N LEU A 157 -28.09 27.76 -4.49
CA LEU A 157 -29.33 27.71 -3.71
C LEU A 157 -29.32 28.68 -2.52
N ALA A 158 -28.20 28.81 -1.83
CA ALA A 158 -28.03 29.75 -0.73
C ALA A 158 -28.21 31.21 -1.19
N VAL A 159 -27.61 31.58 -2.33
CA VAL A 159 -27.76 32.91 -2.92
C VAL A 159 -29.23 33.19 -3.30
N ILE A 160 -29.91 32.25 -3.93
CA ILE A 160 -31.33 32.37 -4.29
C ILE A 160 -32.19 32.51 -3.03
N GLY A 161 -31.90 31.70 -1.99
CA GLY A 161 -32.61 31.76 -0.71
C GLY A 161 -32.47 33.12 -0.02
N ILE A 162 -31.26 33.67 0.05
CA ILE A 162 -31.00 35.00 0.64
C ILE A 162 -31.70 36.08 -0.20
N ALA A 163 -31.62 36.05 -1.52
CA ALA A 163 -32.27 36.99 -2.41
C ALA A 163 -33.81 36.95 -2.24
N GLY A 164 -34.40 35.76 -2.12
CA GLY A 164 -35.82 35.58 -1.88
C GLY A 164 -36.29 36.18 -0.54
N VAL A 165 -35.56 35.92 0.55
CA VAL A 165 -35.88 36.48 1.86
C VAL A 165 -35.76 38.01 1.88
N THR A 166 -34.71 38.57 1.28
CA THR A 166 -34.51 40.02 1.21
C THR A 166 -35.58 40.69 0.37
N ALA A 167 -35.94 40.15 -0.79
CA ALA A 167 -37.01 40.67 -1.63
C ALA A 167 -38.37 40.66 -0.90
N TYR A 168 -38.66 39.58 -0.17
CA TYR A 168 -39.88 39.49 0.63
C TYR A 168 -39.93 40.55 1.77
N ALA A 169 -38.83 40.72 2.50
CA ALA A 169 -38.70 41.69 3.57
C ALA A 169 -38.90 43.18 3.06
N VAL A 170 -38.36 43.48 1.88
CA VAL A 170 -38.53 44.80 1.25
C VAL A 170 -39.98 45.00 0.79
N SER A 171 -40.64 44.00 0.22
CA SER A 171 -42.02 44.10 -0.25
C SER A 171 -43.03 44.29 0.89
N GLN A 172 -42.78 43.76 2.08
CA GLN A 172 -43.63 44.02 3.25
C GLN A 172 -43.53 45.48 3.75
N ARG A 173 -42.32 46.06 3.78
CA ARG A 173 -42.12 47.44 4.25
C ARG A 173 -42.74 48.49 3.31
N THR A 174 -42.87 48.23 2.02
CA THR A 174 -43.50 49.14 1.06
C THR A 174 -45.02 49.12 1.11
N ARG A 175 -45.66 48.19 1.83
CA ARG A 175 -47.11 48.14 2.04
C ARG A 175 -47.59 48.92 3.30
N GLU A 176 -46.66 49.30 4.18
CA GLU A 176 -46.99 50.05 5.41
C GLU A 176 -46.75 51.57 5.34
N LEU A 177 -46.32 52.03 4.18
CA LEU A 177 -46.22 53.48 3.84
C LEU A 177 -47.35 53.89 2.89
#